data_8b4cf539ab424d9bb36482d3b5655a02
#
_entry.id   8b4cf539ab424d9bb36482d3b5655a02
#
_cell.length_a   1.000
_cell.length_b   1.000
_cell.length_c   1.000
_cell.angle_alpha   90.00
_cell.angle_beta   90.00
_cell.angle_gamma   90.00
#
_symmetry.space_group_name_H-M   'P 1'
#
loop_
_entity.id
_entity.type
_entity.pdbx_description
1 polymer ?
#
loop_
_entity_poly.entity_id
_entity_poly.type
_entity_poly.pdbx_seq_one_letter_code
_entity_poly.pdbx_strand_id
1 'polypeptide(L)'
;ECFPKFSEEVIYSFKDASYEELATNLLFPYIEGFLSKNDFEHLVKQAYNSFSIPEIVRLNETKNLGLVLELFHGPTFAFKDVAMQLLAALLDKAAEKTDKKIVVLGATSGDTGSAAIEACKYFNDINIVILFPDQKISAVQQRQMTTSNASNVFPLSVKGNFDDSQNHVKKIFLEEENKNVRFVSINSINWTRIMAQSVYFFYTKLKIEKDFIASIPSGNFGHAYAGWTAKNMGLSFKGINVATNKNDVLHQLFLNNIYEQKEAISSLAPSMDISVASNFERLLFEIYEKDGKVLNNLFSSFPAKPIKFDDLPGDAWQNVKDFFQSSSCNDEDIINTIVENFDKEKLIRVIGANLFTGYLNTRSNIFDLKLTINDMAFSKPLHEELIYLTLGELVPHVVRVLIAPK
;
A
#
# COMPACT_ATOMS: atom_id res chain seq x y z
N GLU A 1 -4.16 -19.05 7.02
CA GLU A 1 -4.10 -18.61 5.62
C GLU A 1 -3.57 -19.76 4.76
N CYS A 2 -4.31 -20.14 3.74
CA CYS A 2 -3.86 -21.14 2.78
C CYS A 2 -3.47 -20.43 1.48
N PHE A 3 -2.24 -20.65 1.00
CA PHE A 3 -1.82 -20.11 -0.28
C PHE A 3 -2.16 -21.11 -1.40
N PRO A 4 -2.94 -20.74 -2.43
CA PRO A 4 -3.07 -21.56 -3.61
C PRO A 4 -1.69 -21.80 -4.22
N LYS A 5 -1.45 -23.00 -4.73
CA LYS A 5 -0.16 -23.37 -5.32
C LYS A 5 -0.29 -23.51 -6.82
N PHE A 6 0.58 -22.82 -7.54
CA PHE A 6 0.68 -22.87 -8.99
C PHE A 6 2.04 -23.46 -9.38
N SER A 7 2.06 -24.39 -10.34
CA SER A 7 3.31 -24.84 -10.94
C SER A 7 3.88 -23.72 -11.84
N GLU A 8 5.16 -23.80 -12.10
CA GLU A 8 5.83 -22.87 -13.02
C GLU A 8 5.18 -22.86 -14.40
N GLU A 9 4.78 -24.03 -14.93
CA GLU A 9 4.08 -24.17 -16.21
C GLU A 9 2.75 -23.39 -16.20
N VAL A 10 1.96 -23.49 -15.12
CA VAL A 10 0.70 -22.76 -14.98
C VAL A 10 0.96 -21.27 -14.90
N ILE A 11 1.97 -20.82 -14.16
CA ILE A 11 2.33 -19.40 -14.07
C ILE A 11 2.70 -18.86 -15.46
N TYR A 12 3.57 -19.54 -16.20
CA TYR A 12 3.97 -19.10 -17.53
C TYR A 12 2.85 -19.19 -18.58
N SER A 13 1.82 -20.02 -18.39
CA SER A 13 0.64 -20.02 -19.26
C SER A 13 -0.14 -18.70 -19.23
N PHE A 14 0.07 -17.84 -18.22
CA PHE A 14 -0.54 -16.52 -18.11
C PHE A 14 0.31 -15.38 -18.72
N LYS A 15 1.40 -15.70 -19.46
CA LYS A 15 2.34 -14.69 -19.99
C LYS A 15 1.68 -13.61 -20.83
N ASP A 16 0.71 -13.98 -21.64
CA ASP A 16 0.00 -13.06 -22.54
C ASP A 16 -1.35 -12.57 -21.98
N ALA A 17 -1.69 -12.97 -20.76
CA ALA A 17 -2.91 -12.53 -20.10
C ALA A 17 -2.88 -11.04 -19.78
N SER A 18 -4.05 -10.38 -19.85
CA SER A 18 -4.23 -9.05 -19.29
C SER A 18 -4.02 -9.06 -17.76
N TYR A 19 -3.84 -7.90 -17.16
CA TYR A 19 -3.70 -7.82 -15.69
C TYR A 19 -4.95 -8.36 -14.98
N GLU A 20 -6.14 -8.06 -15.51
CA GLU A 20 -7.42 -8.52 -14.95
C GLU A 20 -7.59 -10.04 -15.08
N GLU A 21 -7.19 -10.62 -16.21
CA GLU A 21 -7.20 -12.08 -16.40
C GLU A 21 -6.20 -12.75 -15.46
N LEU A 22 -5.00 -12.19 -15.31
CA LEU A 22 -4.00 -12.66 -14.37
C LEU A 22 -4.53 -12.60 -12.93
N ALA A 23 -5.09 -11.46 -12.53
CA ALA A 23 -5.68 -11.27 -11.20
C ALA A 23 -6.82 -12.28 -10.96
N THR A 24 -7.70 -12.46 -11.94
CA THR A 24 -8.80 -13.43 -11.85
C THR A 24 -8.27 -14.85 -11.61
N ASN A 25 -7.30 -15.30 -12.41
CA ASN A 25 -6.80 -16.67 -12.30
C ASN A 25 -6.02 -16.92 -11.00
N LEU A 26 -5.20 -15.97 -10.57
CA LEU A 26 -4.41 -16.10 -9.35
C LEU A 26 -5.25 -15.99 -8.07
N LEU A 27 -6.30 -15.17 -8.09
CA LEU A 27 -7.07 -14.87 -6.90
C LEU A 27 -8.35 -15.70 -6.77
N PHE A 28 -8.86 -16.28 -7.87
CA PHE A 28 -10.08 -17.09 -7.84
C PHE A 28 -10.07 -18.20 -6.77
N PRO A 29 -8.98 -18.93 -6.53
CA PRO A 29 -8.95 -19.96 -5.48
C PRO A 29 -9.27 -19.43 -4.07
N TYR A 30 -9.07 -18.15 -3.80
CA TYR A 30 -9.48 -17.53 -2.53
C TYR A 30 -10.96 -17.16 -2.47
N ILE A 31 -11.62 -17.10 -3.64
CA ILE A 31 -13.00 -16.61 -3.81
C ILE A 31 -13.93 -17.76 -4.18
N GLU A 32 -13.38 -18.92 -4.50
CA GLU A 32 -14.14 -20.12 -4.83
C GLU A 32 -15.12 -20.46 -3.70
N GLY A 33 -16.38 -20.76 -4.07
CA GLY A 33 -17.48 -20.94 -3.12
C GLY A 33 -18.19 -19.66 -2.68
N PHE A 34 -17.60 -18.49 -2.91
CA PHE A 34 -18.24 -17.20 -2.71
C PHE A 34 -18.82 -16.64 -4.02
N LEU A 35 -18.06 -16.65 -5.11
CA LEU A 35 -18.48 -16.24 -6.46
C LEU A 35 -18.17 -17.33 -7.48
N SER A 36 -18.93 -17.36 -8.60
CA SER A 36 -18.50 -18.09 -9.78
C SER A 36 -17.25 -17.43 -10.41
N LYS A 37 -16.46 -18.18 -11.17
CA LYS A 37 -15.28 -17.60 -11.84
C LYS A 37 -15.65 -16.47 -12.80
N ASN A 38 -16.77 -16.61 -13.51
CA ASN A 38 -17.28 -15.60 -14.44
C ASN A 38 -17.71 -14.31 -13.71
N ASP A 39 -18.44 -14.45 -12.59
CA ASP A 39 -18.83 -13.28 -11.78
C ASP A 39 -17.61 -12.57 -11.19
N PHE A 40 -16.62 -13.34 -10.74
CA PHE A 40 -15.38 -12.78 -10.22
C PHE A 40 -14.57 -12.05 -11.30
N GLU A 41 -14.49 -12.60 -12.52
CA GLU A 41 -13.85 -11.92 -13.66
C GLU A 41 -14.52 -10.59 -13.97
N HIS A 42 -15.85 -10.55 -14.01
CA HIS A 42 -16.59 -9.29 -14.21
C HIS A 42 -16.32 -8.29 -13.09
N LEU A 43 -16.27 -8.75 -11.84
CA LEU A 43 -15.96 -7.91 -10.68
C LEU A 43 -14.55 -7.33 -10.74
N VAL A 44 -13.55 -8.12 -11.14
CA VAL A 44 -12.16 -7.66 -11.30
C VAL A 44 -12.06 -6.58 -12.40
N LYS A 45 -12.70 -6.80 -13.55
CA LYS A 45 -12.77 -5.81 -14.63
C LYS A 45 -13.45 -4.50 -14.18
N GLN A 46 -14.55 -4.61 -13.44
CA GLN A 46 -15.23 -3.45 -12.88
C GLN A 46 -14.34 -2.70 -11.87
N ALA A 47 -13.66 -3.40 -10.99
CA ALA A 47 -12.79 -2.82 -9.97
C ALA A 47 -11.65 -2.00 -10.58
N TYR A 48 -11.08 -2.45 -11.70
CA TYR A 48 -9.93 -1.78 -12.32
C TYR A 48 -10.30 -0.80 -13.43
N ASN A 49 -11.59 -0.63 -13.74
CA ASN A 49 -12.04 0.29 -14.81
C ASN A 49 -11.71 1.77 -14.53
N SER A 50 -11.43 2.14 -13.28
CA SER A 50 -11.05 3.50 -12.89
C SER A 50 -9.56 3.84 -13.11
N PHE A 51 -8.75 2.86 -13.52
CA PHE A 51 -7.32 3.07 -13.75
C PHE A 51 -7.06 3.83 -15.06
N SER A 52 -6.05 4.68 -15.06
CA SER A 52 -5.73 5.57 -16.17
C SER A 52 -5.03 4.88 -17.35
N ILE A 53 -4.56 3.64 -17.15
CA ILE A 53 -3.92 2.82 -18.18
C ILE A 53 -4.53 1.42 -18.23
N PRO A 54 -4.63 0.81 -19.41
CA PRO A 54 -5.23 -0.52 -19.57
C PRO A 54 -4.45 -1.64 -18.83
N GLU A 55 -3.15 -1.46 -18.65
CA GLU A 55 -2.29 -2.46 -18.01
C GLU A 55 -2.41 -2.47 -16.48
N ILE A 56 -3.16 -1.54 -15.89
CA ILE A 56 -3.36 -1.33 -14.44
C ILE A 56 -2.05 -0.96 -13.73
N VAL A 57 -0.98 -1.71 -13.98
CA VAL A 57 0.39 -1.46 -13.54
C VAL A 57 1.33 -1.51 -14.74
N ARG A 58 2.43 -0.76 -14.69
CA ARG A 58 3.37 -0.71 -15.81
C ARG A 58 4.80 -0.93 -15.32
N LEU A 59 5.52 -1.78 -16.03
CA LEU A 59 6.96 -1.94 -15.84
C LEU A 59 7.70 -0.99 -16.79
N ASN A 60 8.49 -0.09 -16.23
CA ASN A 60 9.24 0.92 -16.96
C ASN A 60 10.74 0.78 -16.71
N GLU A 61 11.53 0.79 -17.78
CA GLU A 61 12.97 0.80 -17.67
C GLU A 61 13.49 2.23 -17.57
N THR A 62 14.25 2.51 -16.54
CA THR A 62 14.86 3.82 -16.28
C THR A 62 16.36 3.73 -16.41
N LYS A 63 17.00 4.82 -16.81
CA LYS A 63 18.46 4.87 -17.02
C LYS A 63 19.25 4.65 -15.73
N ASN A 64 18.78 5.18 -14.61
CA ASN A 64 19.53 5.23 -13.36
C ASN A 64 19.05 4.23 -12.31
N LEU A 65 17.75 3.90 -12.30
CA LEU A 65 17.13 3.05 -11.28
C LEU A 65 16.86 1.61 -11.75
N GLY A 66 17.15 1.30 -13.02
CA GLY A 66 16.79 0.02 -13.60
C GLY A 66 15.29 -0.10 -13.88
N LEU A 67 14.69 -1.24 -13.56
CA LEU A 67 13.26 -1.48 -13.77
C LEU A 67 12.43 -0.90 -12.62
N VAL A 68 11.43 -0.10 -12.94
CA VAL A 68 10.48 0.47 -11.99
C VAL A 68 9.09 -0.06 -12.31
N LEU A 69 8.46 -0.73 -11.34
CA LEU A 69 7.07 -1.10 -11.42
C LEU A 69 6.21 0.07 -10.94
N GLU A 70 5.52 0.70 -11.87
CA GLU A 70 4.63 1.84 -11.63
C GLU A 70 3.28 1.35 -11.10
N LEU A 71 2.94 1.72 -9.87
CA LEU A 71 1.70 1.32 -9.17
C LEU A 71 0.75 2.49 -8.92
N PHE A 72 1.00 3.64 -9.53
CA PHE A 72 0.30 4.91 -9.29
C PHE A 72 -0.73 5.27 -10.38
N HIS A 73 -1.19 4.30 -11.15
CA HIS A 73 -2.15 4.54 -12.24
C HIS A 73 -3.62 4.48 -11.80
N GLY A 74 -3.87 4.22 -10.53
CA GLY A 74 -5.20 4.23 -9.95
C GLY A 74 -5.73 5.65 -9.64
N PRO A 75 -7.00 5.77 -9.23
CA PRO A 75 -7.70 7.05 -9.11
C PRO A 75 -7.14 8.00 -8.05
N THR A 76 -6.45 7.51 -7.02
CA THR A 76 -5.80 8.36 -6.00
C THR A 76 -4.30 8.47 -6.15
N PHE A 77 -3.72 7.85 -7.19
CA PHE A 77 -2.29 7.76 -7.47
C PHE A 77 -1.48 7.04 -6.38
N ALA A 78 -2.15 6.34 -5.47
CA ALA A 78 -1.51 5.49 -4.48
C ALA A 78 -1.49 4.03 -4.94
N PHE A 79 -0.39 3.29 -4.68
CA PHE A 79 -0.35 1.85 -4.95
C PHE A 79 -1.49 1.08 -4.26
N LYS A 80 -2.04 1.69 -3.23
CA LYS A 80 -3.16 1.15 -2.45
C LYS A 80 -4.44 0.99 -3.28
N ASP A 81 -4.60 1.77 -4.36
CA ASP A 81 -5.75 1.66 -5.26
C ASP A 81 -5.90 0.26 -5.85
N VAL A 82 -4.77 -0.40 -6.19
CA VAL A 82 -4.80 -1.77 -6.73
C VAL A 82 -5.56 -2.72 -5.82
N ALA A 83 -5.37 -2.60 -4.53
CA ALA A 83 -6.04 -3.47 -3.56
C ALA A 83 -7.41 -2.92 -3.11
N MET A 84 -7.55 -1.60 -2.99
CA MET A 84 -8.78 -0.99 -2.46
C MET A 84 -9.94 -1.10 -3.44
N GLN A 85 -9.71 -0.94 -4.74
CA GLN A 85 -10.77 -1.08 -5.75
C GLN A 85 -11.34 -2.49 -5.74
N LEU A 86 -10.49 -3.51 -5.69
CA LEU A 86 -10.91 -4.91 -5.60
C LEU A 86 -11.61 -5.22 -4.27
N LEU A 87 -11.08 -4.70 -3.16
CA LEU A 87 -11.68 -4.89 -1.83
C LEU A 87 -13.09 -4.31 -1.76
N ALA A 88 -13.30 -3.08 -2.23
CA ALA A 88 -14.61 -2.44 -2.21
C ALA A 88 -15.64 -3.21 -3.06
N ALA A 89 -15.24 -3.66 -4.26
CA ALA A 89 -16.11 -4.46 -5.11
C ALA A 89 -16.48 -5.83 -4.48
N LEU A 90 -15.54 -6.48 -3.78
CA LEU A 90 -15.84 -7.73 -3.04
C LEU A 90 -16.74 -7.48 -1.84
N LEU A 91 -16.58 -6.36 -1.14
CA LEU A 91 -17.44 -5.99 -0.01
C LEU A 91 -18.88 -5.71 -0.47
N ASP A 92 -19.04 -5.05 -1.61
CA ASP A 92 -20.37 -4.82 -2.21
C ASP A 92 -21.08 -6.15 -2.50
N LYS A 93 -20.39 -7.11 -3.13
CA LYS A 93 -20.93 -8.45 -3.34
C LYS A 93 -21.22 -9.20 -2.04
N ALA A 94 -20.43 -8.97 -1.00
CA ALA A 94 -20.70 -9.55 0.32
C ALA A 94 -21.93 -8.93 0.97
N ALA A 95 -22.16 -7.63 0.81
CA ALA A 95 -23.38 -6.95 1.27
C ALA A 95 -24.63 -7.53 0.59
N GLU A 96 -24.62 -7.61 -0.76
CA GLU A 96 -25.72 -8.21 -1.53
C GLU A 96 -26.07 -9.64 -1.05
N LYS A 97 -25.05 -10.49 -0.84
CA LYS A 97 -25.29 -11.90 -0.46
C LYS A 97 -25.72 -12.11 0.99
N THR A 98 -25.42 -11.20 1.86
CA THR A 98 -25.70 -11.35 3.30
C THR A 98 -26.90 -10.55 3.79
N ASP A 99 -27.49 -9.72 2.93
CA ASP A 99 -28.56 -8.77 3.27
C ASP A 99 -28.18 -7.90 4.50
N LYS A 100 -26.88 -7.55 4.60
CA LYS A 100 -26.35 -6.72 5.68
C LYS A 100 -25.63 -5.53 5.12
N LYS A 101 -25.91 -4.35 5.67
CA LYS A 101 -25.10 -3.17 5.37
C LYS A 101 -23.69 -3.34 5.92
N ILE A 102 -22.72 -3.00 5.11
CA ILE A 102 -21.32 -2.98 5.50
C ILE A 102 -20.92 -1.56 5.90
N VAL A 103 -20.31 -1.43 7.06
CA VAL A 103 -19.64 -0.21 7.49
C VAL A 103 -18.14 -0.47 7.47
N VAL A 104 -17.48 0.13 6.48
CA VAL A 104 -16.03 0.18 6.38
C VAL A 104 -15.52 1.20 7.37
N LEU A 105 -14.75 0.74 8.35
CA LEU A 105 -14.20 1.59 9.41
C LEU A 105 -12.68 1.53 9.39
N GLY A 106 -12.05 2.69 9.40
CA GLY A 106 -10.59 2.77 9.39
C GLY A 106 -10.04 4.03 10.00
N ALA A 107 -8.83 3.94 10.54
CA ALA A 107 -7.98 5.07 10.86
C ALA A 107 -6.89 5.21 9.80
N THR A 108 -6.54 6.43 9.44
CA THR A 108 -5.56 6.70 8.39
C THR A 108 -4.62 7.83 8.73
N SER A 109 -3.39 7.73 8.24
CA SER A 109 -2.42 8.83 8.14
C SER A 109 -2.46 9.54 6.78
N GLY A 110 -3.45 9.19 5.90
CA GLY A 110 -3.65 9.83 4.60
C GLY A 110 -4.02 8.87 3.47
N ASP A 111 -3.07 8.25 2.78
CA ASP A 111 -3.26 7.46 1.54
C ASP A 111 -4.29 6.34 1.65
N THR A 112 -4.32 5.63 2.78
CA THR A 112 -5.28 4.52 2.96
C THR A 112 -6.71 5.03 2.97
N GLY A 113 -6.95 6.16 3.67
CA GLY A 113 -8.28 6.76 3.73
C GLY A 113 -8.73 7.28 2.38
N SER A 114 -7.86 7.97 1.65
CA SER A 114 -8.15 8.49 0.31
C SER A 114 -8.51 7.38 -0.67
N ALA A 115 -7.67 6.34 -0.74
CA ALA A 115 -7.90 5.20 -1.62
C ALA A 115 -9.18 4.41 -1.26
N ALA A 116 -9.48 4.28 0.02
CA ALA A 116 -10.67 3.56 0.49
C ALA A 116 -11.96 4.34 0.21
N ILE A 117 -11.95 5.66 0.45
CA ILE A 117 -13.11 6.52 0.13
C ILE A 117 -13.36 6.48 -1.37
N GLU A 118 -12.32 6.64 -2.18
CA GLU A 118 -12.45 6.60 -3.64
C GLU A 118 -13.03 5.28 -4.13
N ALA A 119 -12.60 4.17 -3.54
CA ALA A 119 -13.09 2.85 -3.91
C ALA A 119 -14.54 2.59 -3.45
N CYS A 120 -14.94 3.08 -2.26
CA CYS A 120 -16.24 2.77 -1.66
C CYS A 120 -17.35 3.74 -2.05
N LYS A 121 -17.04 4.96 -2.52
CA LYS A 121 -18.04 6.03 -2.73
C LYS A 121 -19.14 5.71 -3.74
N TYR A 122 -18.93 4.74 -4.61
CA TYR A 122 -19.89 4.36 -5.65
C TYR A 122 -20.84 3.23 -5.25
N PHE A 123 -20.68 2.64 -4.07
CA PHE A 123 -21.49 1.50 -3.61
C PHE A 123 -22.53 1.92 -2.59
N ASN A 124 -23.80 1.57 -2.82
CA ASN A 124 -24.92 2.01 -1.99
C ASN A 124 -25.05 1.23 -0.66
N ASP A 125 -24.60 -0.02 -0.62
CA ASP A 125 -24.71 -0.91 0.54
C ASP A 125 -23.46 -0.87 1.43
N ILE A 126 -22.50 -0.03 1.09
CA ILE A 126 -21.29 0.24 1.86
C ILE A 126 -21.33 1.67 2.39
N ASN A 127 -21.24 1.83 3.71
CA ASN A 127 -20.88 3.11 4.32
C ASN A 127 -19.41 3.09 4.70
N ILE A 128 -18.70 4.21 4.49
CA ILE A 128 -17.30 4.31 4.86
C ILE A 128 -17.08 5.43 5.86
N VAL A 129 -16.50 5.08 7.01
CA VAL A 129 -16.13 6.00 8.09
C VAL A 129 -14.62 5.98 8.26
N ILE A 130 -13.98 7.10 8.02
CA ILE A 130 -12.52 7.25 8.11
C ILE A 130 -12.17 8.25 9.19
N LEU A 131 -11.44 7.81 10.20
CA LEU A 131 -10.87 8.65 11.24
C LEU A 131 -9.47 9.08 10.86
N PHE A 132 -9.18 10.36 10.96
CA PHE A 132 -7.84 10.91 10.71
C PHE A 132 -7.48 11.98 11.75
N PRO A 133 -6.18 12.10 12.12
CA PRO A 133 -5.77 13.09 13.11
C PRO A 133 -5.85 14.51 12.54
N ASP A 134 -6.47 15.41 13.31
CA ASP A 134 -6.64 16.80 12.92
C ASP A 134 -5.29 17.48 12.67
N GLN A 135 -5.16 18.17 11.54
CA GLN A 135 -3.97 18.93 11.11
C GLN A 135 -2.65 18.12 11.05
N LYS A 136 -2.72 16.77 11.09
CA LYS A 136 -1.53 15.91 11.05
C LYS A 136 -1.47 15.02 9.81
N ILE A 137 -2.31 15.31 8.82
CA ILE A 137 -2.24 14.72 7.47
C ILE A 137 -2.00 15.82 6.46
N SER A 138 -1.54 15.47 5.26
CA SER A 138 -1.32 16.49 4.24
C SER A 138 -2.63 17.13 3.79
N ALA A 139 -2.54 18.39 3.36
CA ALA A 139 -3.69 19.11 2.82
C ALA A 139 -4.30 18.44 1.59
N VAL A 140 -3.47 17.79 0.75
CA VAL A 140 -3.91 17.03 -0.43
C VAL A 140 -4.72 15.81 -0.01
N GLN A 141 -4.18 14.98 0.89
CA GLN A 141 -4.88 13.78 1.37
C GLN A 141 -6.16 14.12 2.12
N GLN A 142 -6.13 15.18 2.95
CA GLN A 142 -7.34 15.66 3.61
C GLN A 142 -8.42 16.02 2.59
N ARG A 143 -8.06 16.73 1.53
CA ARG A 143 -9.02 17.11 0.49
C ARG A 143 -9.52 15.91 -0.31
N GLN A 144 -8.66 14.97 -0.68
CA GLN A 144 -9.09 13.74 -1.33
C GLN A 144 -10.17 13.02 -0.52
N MET A 145 -10.09 13.05 0.83
CA MET A 145 -11.09 12.43 1.70
C MET A 145 -12.35 13.29 1.91
N THR A 146 -12.19 14.61 2.05
CA THR A 146 -13.28 15.51 2.50
C THR A 146 -14.06 16.18 1.39
N THR A 147 -13.63 16.09 0.12
CA THR A 147 -14.34 16.68 -1.03
C THR A 147 -15.31 15.72 -1.71
N SER A 148 -15.42 14.49 -1.25
CA SER A 148 -16.43 13.56 -1.77
C SER A 148 -17.84 14.04 -1.40
N ASN A 149 -18.72 14.13 -2.40
CA ASN A 149 -20.14 14.46 -2.22
C ASN A 149 -21.02 13.20 -2.07
N ALA A 150 -20.43 12.02 -1.98
CA ALA A 150 -21.17 10.77 -1.84
C ALA A 150 -21.79 10.66 -0.44
N SER A 151 -23.07 10.27 -0.38
CA SER A 151 -23.84 10.22 0.86
C SER A 151 -23.43 9.13 1.84
N ASN A 152 -22.63 8.17 1.37
CA ASN A 152 -22.11 7.04 2.14
C ASN A 152 -20.69 7.25 2.68
N VAL A 153 -20.12 8.46 2.53
CA VAL A 153 -18.73 8.78 2.91
C VAL A 153 -18.70 9.71 4.13
N PHE A 154 -18.06 9.28 5.21
CA PHE A 154 -17.98 9.98 6.49
C PHE A 154 -16.52 10.13 6.95
N PRO A 155 -15.78 11.14 6.47
CA PRO A 155 -14.44 11.44 6.95
C PRO A 155 -14.54 12.25 8.26
N LEU A 156 -13.93 11.76 9.34
CA LEU A 156 -14.00 12.33 10.68
C LEU A 156 -12.61 12.76 11.17
N SER A 157 -12.46 14.04 11.44
CA SER A 157 -11.25 14.59 12.06
C SER A 157 -11.27 14.32 13.57
N VAL A 158 -10.19 13.76 14.11
CA VAL A 158 -10.02 13.43 15.54
C VAL A 158 -8.95 14.30 16.14
N LYS A 159 -9.26 14.98 17.26
CA LYS A 159 -8.25 15.69 18.05
C LYS A 159 -7.32 14.69 18.72
N GLY A 160 -6.06 14.65 18.30
CA GLY A 160 -5.09 13.68 18.77
C GLY A 160 -4.05 13.32 17.72
N ASN A 161 -3.53 12.11 17.80
CA ASN A 161 -2.59 11.54 16.83
C ASN A 161 -3.22 10.36 16.09
N PHE A 162 -2.42 9.68 15.23
CA PHE A 162 -2.87 8.52 14.48
C PHE A 162 -3.24 7.34 15.40
N ASP A 163 -2.49 7.14 16.49
CA ASP A 163 -2.74 6.05 17.44
C ASP A 163 -4.06 6.27 18.20
N ASP A 164 -4.42 7.52 18.51
CA ASP A 164 -5.72 7.86 19.09
C ASP A 164 -6.85 7.47 18.16
N SER A 165 -6.71 7.80 16.88
CA SER A 165 -7.69 7.41 15.84
C SER A 165 -7.81 5.88 15.72
N GLN A 166 -6.69 5.15 15.75
CA GLN A 166 -6.69 3.68 15.75
C GLN A 166 -7.35 3.09 16.99
N ASN A 167 -7.10 3.66 18.16
CA ASN A 167 -7.69 3.20 19.41
C ASN A 167 -9.21 3.38 19.43
N HIS A 168 -9.72 4.46 18.85
CA HIS A 168 -11.16 4.63 18.66
C HIS A 168 -11.75 3.55 17.75
N VAL A 169 -11.11 3.27 16.62
CA VAL A 169 -11.53 2.19 15.70
C VAL A 169 -11.56 0.84 16.42
N LYS A 170 -10.50 0.49 17.17
CA LYS A 170 -10.43 -0.77 17.93
C LYS A 170 -11.55 -0.88 18.96
N LYS A 171 -11.87 0.20 19.70
CA LYS A 171 -12.98 0.21 20.67
C LYS A 171 -14.32 -0.07 19.99
N ILE A 172 -14.60 0.57 18.85
CA ILE A 172 -15.84 0.35 18.10
C ILE A 172 -15.95 -1.11 17.68
N PHE A 173 -14.87 -1.75 17.19
CA PHE A 173 -14.87 -3.17 16.85
C PHE A 173 -15.13 -4.10 18.04
N LEU A 174 -14.68 -3.73 19.24
CA LEU A 174 -14.88 -4.53 20.46
C LEU A 174 -16.29 -4.39 21.03
N GLU A 175 -16.95 -3.25 20.81
CA GLU A 175 -18.28 -2.94 21.33
C GLU A 175 -19.41 -3.26 20.33
N GLU A 176 -19.08 -3.94 19.20
CA GLU A 176 -20.06 -4.24 18.16
C GLU A 176 -21.11 -5.26 18.64
N GLU A 177 -22.33 -4.79 18.86
CA GLU A 177 -23.50 -5.63 19.16
C GLU A 177 -24.58 -5.58 18.06
N ASN A 178 -24.37 -4.82 16.98
CA ASN A 178 -25.42 -4.60 15.97
C ASN A 178 -25.51 -5.76 14.98
N LYS A 179 -26.63 -6.49 15.02
CA LYS A 179 -26.88 -7.67 14.16
C LYS A 179 -27.12 -7.33 12.69
N ASN A 180 -27.51 -6.08 12.38
CA ASN A 180 -27.90 -5.66 11.02
C ASN A 180 -26.79 -4.99 10.23
N VAL A 181 -25.68 -4.70 10.89
CA VAL A 181 -24.51 -4.05 10.30
C VAL A 181 -23.30 -4.93 10.50
N ARG A 182 -22.39 -4.97 9.54
CA ARG A 182 -21.10 -5.60 9.67
C ARG A 182 -20.00 -4.57 9.51
N PHE A 183 -19.21 -4.39 10.56
CA PHE A 183 -17.97 -3.58 10.47
C PHE A 183 -16.86 -4.36 9.79
N VAL A 184 -16.13 -3.68 8.91
CA VAL A 184 -14.98 -4.22 8.20
C VAL A 184 -13.83 -3.23 8.28
N SER A 185 -12.66 -3.69 8.73
CA SER A 185 -11.45 -2.88 8.71
C SER A 185 -10.83 -2.86 7.33
N ILE A 186 -10.42 -1.66 6.89
CA ILE A 186 -9.65 -1.46 5.66
C ILE A 186 -8.15 -1.29 5.91
N ASN A 187 -7.69 -1.43 7.14
CA ASN A 187 -6.29 -1.26 7.49
C ASN A 187 -5.39 -2.27 6.76
N SER A 188 -4.07 -2.06 6.82
CA SER A 188 -3.09 -2.89 6.10
C SER A 188 -3.15 -4.38 6.44
N ILE A 189 -3.76 -4.74 7.56
CA ILE A 189 -3.98 -6.12 7.99
C ILE A 189 -5.13 -6.84 7.25
N ASN A 190 -5.95 -6.14 6.46
CA ASN A 190 -7.00 -6.79 5.68
C ASN A 190 -6.39 -7.73 4.64
N TRP A 191 -6.81 -9.01 4.66
CA TRP A 191 -6.24 -10.05 3.80
C TRP A 191 -6.42 -9.76 2.31
N THR A 192 -7.57 -9.24 1.91
CA THR A 192 -7.83 -8.87 0.51
C THR A 192 -6.78 -7.90 -0.02
N ARG A 193 -6.28 -7.00 0.84
CA ARG A 193 -5.22 -6.07 0.47
C ARG A 193 -3.91 -6.78 0.18
N ILE A 194 -3.60 -7.83 0.90
CA ILE A 194 -2.38 -8.63 0.69
C ILE A 194 -2.50 -9.46 -0.59
N MET A 195 -3.59 -10.22 -0.73
CA MET A 195 -3.76 -11.08 -1.90
C MET A 195 -3.80 -10.29 -3.21
N ALA A 196 -4.49 -9.15 -3.26
CA ALA A 196 -4.53 -8.30 -4.45
C ALA A 196 -3.15 -7.78 -4.84
N GLN A 197 -2.31 -7.47 -3.86
CA GLN A 197 -0.94 -7.00 -4.10
C GLN A 197 0.00 -8.12 -4.57
N SER A 198 -0.32 -9.40 -4.34
CA SER A 198 0.52 -10.49 -4.84
C SER A 198 0.55 -10.56 -6.37
N VAL A 199 -0.52 -10.13 -7.05
CA VAL A 199 -0.69 -10.23 -8.50
C VAL A 199 0.41 -9.53 -9.29
N TYR A 200 0.80 -8.32 -8.89
CA TYR A 200 1.80 -7.58 -9.66
C TYR A 200 3.24 -8.12 -9.52
N PHE A 201 3.52 -8.99 -8.56
CA PHE A 201 4.77 -9.76 -8.54
C PHE A 201 4.79 -10.80 -9.65
N PHE A 202 3.67 -11.51 -9.87
CA PHE A 202 3.52 -12.42 -11.00
C PHE A 202 3.59 -11.65 -12.32
N TYR A 203 2.88 -10.53 -12.45
CA TYR A 203 2.96 -9.66 -13.62
C TYR A 203 4.41 -9.27 -13.94
N THR A 204 5.16 -8.83 -12.94
CA THR A 204 6.57 -8.45 -13.10
C THR A 204 7.41 -9.64 -13.62
N LYS A 205 7.29 -10.81 -13.00
CA LYS A 205 8.03 -12.02 -13.43
C LYS A 205 7.73 -12.40 -14.87
N LEU A 206 6.46 -12.39 -15.24
CA LEU A 206 6.01 -12.75 -16.60
C LEU A 206 6.48 -11.74 -17.66
N LYS A 207 6.66 -10.46 -17.29
CA LYS A 207 7.16 -9.43 -18.23
C LYS A 207 8.67 -9.43 -18.39
N ILE A 208 9.44 -9.69 -17.33
CA ILE A 208 10.91 -9.64 -17.39
C ILE A 208 11.55 -11.00 -17.67
N GLU A 209 10.86 -12.09 -17.41
CA GLU A 209 11.32 -13.48 -17.61
C GLU A 209 12.68 -13.80 -16.97
N LYS A 210 13.09 -13.02 -15.98
CA LYS A 210 14.37 -13.14 -15.27
C LYS A 210 14.12 -13.12 -13.78
N ASP A 211 15.12 -13.56 -13.03
CA ASP A 211 15.11 -13.38 -11.59
C ASP A 211 15.38 -11.93 -11.22
N PHE A 212 14.68 -11.46 -10.20
CA PHE A 212 14.78 -10.10 -9.70
C PHE A 212 14.75 -10.06 -8.17
N ILE A 213 15.24 -8.97 -7.62
CA ILE A 213 15.00 -8.54 -6.25
C ILE A 213 14.03 -7.37 -6.30
N ALA A 214 12.89 -7.48 -5.60
CA ALA A 214 11.93 -6.39 -5.51
C ALA A 214 12.32 -5.43 -4.38
N SER A 215 12.72 -4.20 -4.70
CA SER A 215 12.92 -3.16 -3.68
C SER A 215 11.60 -2.47 -3.37
N ILE A 216 11.15 -2.59 -2.13
CA ILE A 216 9.79 -2.21 -1.72
C ILE A 216 9.85 -1.23 -0.56
N PRO A 217 9.37 0.02 -0.71
CA PRO A 217 9.12 0.89 0.42
C PRO A 217 8.14 0.24 1.38
N SER A 218 8.55 -0.01 2.63
CA SER A 218 7.75 -0.80 3.56
C SER A 218 7.77 -0.22 4.99
N GLY A 219 6.59 0.15 5.50
CA GLY A 219 6.36 0.50 6.91
C GLY A 219 5.62 -0.63 7.61
N ASN A 220 4.38 -0.90 7.21
CA ASN A 220 3.51 -1.93 7.81
C ASN A 220 3.82 -3.37 7.34
N PHE A 221 4.83 -3.58 6.52
CA PHE A 221 5.24 -4.86 5.96
C PHE A 221 4.21 -5.54 5.03
N GLY A 222 3.04 -4.95 4.81
CA GLY A 222 1.98 -5.55 4.00
C GLY A 222 2.38 -5.81 2.56
N HIS A 223 3.03 -4.85 1.91
CA HIS A 223 3.51 -4.96 0.54
C HIS A 223 4.63 -6.02 0.41
N ALA A 224 5.58 -6.03 1.34
CA ALA A 224 6.63 -7.06 1.37
C ALA A 224 6.05 -8.45 1.64
N TYR A 225 5.05 -8.56 2.53
CA TYR A 225 4.36 -9.81 2.78
C TYR A 225 3.53 -10.29 1.57
N ALA A 226 3.02 -9.39 0.74
CA ALA A 226 2.39 -9.77 -0.54
C ALA A 226 3.37 -10.45 -1.50
N GLY A 227 4.62 -9.99 -1.55
CA GLY A 227 5.68 -10.69 -2.29
C GLY A 227 6.02 -12.07 -1.69
N TRP A 228 6.06 -12.18 -0.36
CA TRP A 228 6.18 -13.48 0.33
C TRP A 228 5.00 -14.40 0.00
N THR A 229 3.79 -13.85 -0.06
CA THR A 229 2.59 -14.58 -0.49
C THR A 229 2.76 -15.09 -1.91
N ALA A 230 3.20 -14.25 -2.85
CA ALA A 230 3.44 -14.66 -4.24
C ALA A 230 4.49 -15.80 -4.34
N LYS A 231 5.59 -15.71 -3.56
CA LYS A 231 6.57 -16.81 -3.43
C LYS A 231 5.89 -18.10 -2.96
N ASN A 232 5.08 -18.01 -1.92
CA ASN A 232 4.36 -19.17 -1.38
C ASN A 232 3.29 -19.70 -2.32
N MET A 233 2.78 -18.89 -3.26
CA MET A 233 1.89 -19.34 -4.33
C MET A 233 2.62 -20.05 -5.48
N GLY A 234 3.96 -20.07 -5.47
CA GLY A 234 4.79 -20.78 -6.46
C GLY A 234 5.63 -19.85 -7.34
N LEU A 235 5.57 -18.53 -7.15
CA LEU A 235 6.38 -17.59 -7.92
C LEU A 235 7.87 -17.68 -7.52
N SER A 236 8.75 -17.96 -8.48
CA SER A 236 10.19 -17.96 -8.28
C SER A 236 10.78 -16.59 -8.59
N PHE A 237 11.43 -15.95 -7.59
CA PHE A 237 12.26 -14.77 -7.73
C PHE A 237 13.26 -14.69 -6.56
N LYS A 238 14.32 -13.86 -6.70
CA LYS A 238 15.46 -13.89 -5.77
C LYS A 238 15.15 -13.44 -4.36
N GLY A 239 14.30 -12.42 -4.20
CA GLY A 239 13.99 -11.89 -2.87
C GLY A 239 13.42 -10.48 -2.86
N ILE A 240 13.32 -9.94 -1.67
CA ILE A 240 12.76 -8.61 -1.42
C ILE A 240 13.77 -7.78 -0.63
N ASN A 241 14.05 -6.57 -1.10
CA ASN A 241 14.69 -5.53 -0.31
C ASN A 241 13.59 -4.68 0.37
N VAL A 242 13.50 -4.75 1.67
CA VAL A 242 12.61 -3.94 2.51
C VAL A 242 13.26 -2.58 2.72
N ALA A 243 12.81 -1.58 1.97
CA ALA A 243 13.33 -0.22 2.07
C ALA A 243 12.52 0.57 3.08
N THR A 244 13.19 1.21 4.05
CA THR A 244 12.58 2.05 5.07
C THR A 244 13.06 3.50 4.95
N ASN A 245 12.29 4.44 5.51
CA ASN A 245 12.80 5.77 5.79
C ASN A 245 13.54 5.76 7.15
N LYS A 246 13.77 6.93 7.75
CA LYS A 246 14.40 7.04 9.08
C LYS A 246 13.62 6.35 10.22
N ASN A 247 12.39 5.91 9.97
CA ASN A 247 11.65 4.99 10.84
C ASN A 247 12.02 3.55 10.46
N ASP A 248 13.18 3.12 10.89
CA ASP A 248 13.93 1.99 10.38
C ASP A 248 13.71 0.66 11.12
N VAL A 249 12.59 0.50 11.82
CA VAL A 249 12.29 -0.68 12.63
C VAL A 249 12.49 -2.01 11.86
N LEU A 250 12.00 -2.07 10.62
CA LEU A 250 12.18 -3.25 9.77
C LEU A 250 13.63 -3.43 9.31
N HIS A 251 14.34 -2.33 9.04
CA HIS A 251 15.76 -2.42 8.68
C HIS A 251 16.58 -2.95 9.85
N GLN A 252 16.36 -2.43 11.06
CA GLN A 252 17.03 -2.92 12.27
C GLN A 252 16.70 -4.38 12.56
N LEU A 253 15.47 -4.81 12.30
CA LEU A 253 15.07 -6.21 12.43
C LEU A 253 15.93 -7.13 11.54
N PHE A 254 16.02 -6.85 10.24
CA PHE A 254 16.75 -7.71 9.31
C PHE A 254 18.28 -7.59 9.46
N LEU A 255 18.78 -6.43 9.92
CA LEU A 255 20.20 -6.19 10.14
C LEU A 255 20.69 -6.85 11.43
N ASN A 256 19.96 -6.65 12.53
CA ASN A 256 20.40 -6.96 13.89
C ASN A 256 19.62 -8.10 14.56
N ASN A 257 18.66 -8.72 13.87
CA ASN A 257 17.77 -9.75 14.41
C ASN A 257 16.96 -9.28 15.64
N ILE A 258 16.67 -7.96 15.73
CA ILE A 258 15.96 -7.37 16.86
C ILE A 258 14.75 -6.61 16.34
N TYR A 259 13.57 -6.96 16.84
CA TYR A 259 12.33 -6.24 16.56
C TYR A 259 11.94 -5.43 17.80
N GLU A 260 12.09 -4.12 17.68
CA GLU A 260 11.88 -3.17 18.77
C GLU A 260 10.95 -2.04 18.29
N GLN A 261 9.95 -1.70 19.11
CA GLN A 261 9.15 -0.52 18.86
C GLN A 261 9.95 0.73 19.21
N LYS A 262 10.01 1.68 18.28
CA LYS A 262 10.57 3.02 18.50
C LYS A 262 9.48 4.06 18.30
N GLU A 263 9.64 5.23 18.89
CA GLU A 263 8.76 6.37 18.58
C GLU A 263 8.92 6.78 17.12
N ALA A 264 7.79 6.97 16.44
CA ALA A 264 7.81 7.37 15.05
C ALA A 264 8.29 8.82 14.90
N ILE A 265 9.24 9.03 14.00
CA ILE A 265 9.84 10.33 13.68
C ILE A 265 9.22 10.85 12.39
N SER A 266 8.68 12.07 12.42
CA SER A 266 8.10 12.70 11.22
C SER A 266 9.13 12.83 10.10
N SER A 267 8.78 12.37 8.89
CA SER A 267 9.63 12.36 7.70
C SER A 267 8.95 13.00 6.49
N LEU A 268 9.67 13.10 5.37
CA LEU A 268 9.12 13.50 4.06
C LEU A 268 8.12 12.48 3.49
N ALA A 269 8.10 11.25 4.00
CA ALA A 269 7.21 10.19 3.59
C ALA A 269 6.31 9.71 4.74
N PRO A 270 5.34 10.52 5.22
CA PRO A 270 4.57 10.22 6.44
C PRO A 270 3.80 8.90 6.39
N SER A 271 3.48 8.39 5.23
CA SER A 271 2.86 7.05 5.08
C SER A 271 3.79 5.90 5.54
N MET A 272 5.09 6.18 5.66
CA MET A 272 6.14 5.25 6.08
C MET A 272 6.59 5.47 7.53
N ASP A 273 6.05 6.48 8.22
CA ASP A 273 6.37 6.80 9.62
C ASP A 273 5.66 5.82 10.55
N ILE A 274 6.17 4.59 10.58
CA ILE A 274 5.57 3.45 11.27
C ILE A 274 6.51 2.95 12.36
N SER A 275 5.98 2.83 13.58
CA SER A 275 6.70 2.34 14.76
C SER A 275 6.58 0.83 14.98
N VAL A 276 5.52 0.20 14.43
CA VAL A 276 5.28 -1.25 14.51
C VAL A 276 4.72 -1.74 13.20
N ALA A 277 5.38 -2.72 12.59
CA ALA A 277 4.99 -3.30 11.32
C ALA A 277 3.86 -4.33 11.50
N SER A 278 2.61 -3.91 11.33
CA SER A 278 1.41 -4.68 11.67
C SER A 278 1.25 -6.02 10.92
N ASN A 279 1.88 -6.20 9.76
CA ASN A 279 1.83 -7.48 9.02
C ASN A 279 3.06 -8.36 9.25
N PHE A 280 4.02 -7.94 10.06
CA PHE A 280 5.17 -8.76 10.37
C PHE A 280 4.78 -10.02 11.18
N GLU A 281 3.77 -9.91 12.04
CA GLU A 281 3.20 -11.05 12.76
C GLU A 281 2.72 -12.17 11.83
N ARG A 282 2.25 -11.84 10.61
CA ARG A 282 1.83 -12.84 9.62
C ARG A 282 3.00 -13.70 9.15
N LEU A 283 4.16 -13.05 8.91
CA LEU A 283 5.37 -13.78 8.54
C LEU A 283 5.80 -14.70 9.69
N LEU A 284 5.79 -14.20 10.92
CA LEU A 284 6.11 -15.00 12.09
C LEU A 284 5.15 -16.18 12.25
N PHE A 285 3.84 -15.96 12.04
CA PHE A 285 2.86 -17.03 12.10
C PHE A 285 3.17 -18.16 11.10
N GLU A 286 3.59 -17.83 9.89
CA GLU A 286 3.96 -18.82 8.88
C GLU A 286 5.24 -19.59 9.26
N ILE A 287 6.29 -18.89 9.71
CA ILE A 287 7.56 -19.54 10.03
C ILE A 287 7.53 -20.36 11.32
N TYR A 288 6.59 -20.06 12.23
CA TYR A 288 6.32 -20.86 13.43
C TYR A 288 5.14 -21.82 13.23
N GLU A 289 5.00 -22.35 12.02
CA GLU A 289 4.06 -23.44 11.68
C GLU A 289 2.60 -23.14 12.08
N LYS A 290 2.21 -21.86 12.07
CA LYS A 290 0.87 -21.38 12.42
C LYS A 290 0.47 -21.62 13.87
N ASP A 291 1.44 -21.76 14.78
CA ASP A 291 1.18 -21.89 16.21
C ASP A 291 0.94 -20.52 16.87
N GLY A 292 -0.36 -20.21 17.08
CA GLY A 292 -0.75 -18.97 17.74
C GLY A 292 -0.30 -18.87 19.22
N LYS A 293 0.00 -20.00 19.90
CA LYS A 293 0.52 -19.96 21.28
C LYS A 293 1.96 -19.49 21.30
N VAL A 294 2.77 -19.92 20.32
CA VAL A 294 4.15 -19.45 20.16
C VAL A 294 4.15 -17.94 19.92
N LEU A 295 3.30 -17.45 19.01
CA LEU A 295 3.17 -16.01 18.75
C LEU A 295 2.73 -15.25 20.01
N ASN A 296 1.69 -15.69 20.69
CA ASN A 296 1.23 -15.03 21.91
C ASN A 296 2.32 -14.94 22.97
N ASN A 297 3.12 -15.99 23.13
CA ASN A 297 4.25 -15.97 24.04
C ASN A 297 5.34 -14.98 23.59
N LEU A 298 5.66 -14.98 22.28
CA LEU A 298 6.65 -14.09 21.69
C LEU A 298 6.27 -12.61 21.87
N PHE A 299 4.99 -12.27 21.66
CA PHE A 299 4.47 -10.92 21.81
C PHE A 299 4.02 -10.55 23.23
N SER A 300 4.06 -11.47 24.19
CA SER A 300 3.53 -11.25 25.56
C SER A 300 4.17 -10.07 26.29
N SER A 301 5.44 -9.78 26.00
CA SER A 301 6.18 -8.65 26.59
C SER A 301 6.43 -7.50 25.60
N PHE A 302 6.06 -7.65 24.33
CA PHE A 302 6.16 -6.61 23.33
C PHE A 302 4.97 -5.62 23.49
N PRO A 303 5.15 -4.30 23.34
CA PRO A 303 6.39 -3.62 22.95
C PRO A 303 7.33 -3.22 24.10
N ALA A 304 6.99 -3.54 25.34
CA ALA A 304 7.82 -3.16 26.51
C ALA A 304 9.24 -3.75 26.48
N LYS A 305 9.40 -4.90 25.81
CA LYS A 305 10.71 -5.52 25.55
C LYS A 305 10.83 -5.87 24.06
N PRO A 306 12.02 -5.69 23.46
CA PRO A 306 12.26 -6.11 22.08
C PRO A 306 12.22 -7.63 21.95
N ILE A 307 11.84 -8.10 20.76
CA ILE A 307 11.94 -9.52 20.38
C ILE A 307 13.30 -9.74 19.73
N LYS A 308 14.07 -10.70 20.25
CA LYS A 308 15.39 -11.10 19.73
C LYS A 308 15.28 -12.43 19.00
N PHE A 309 15.58 -12.46 17.73
CA PHE A 309 15.42 -13.62 16.88
C PHE A 309 16.59 -14.60 16.95
N ASP A 310 17.76 -14.14 17.39
CA ASP A 310 18.93 -15.03 17.63
C ASP A 310 18.69 -16.04 18.77
N ASP A 311 17.77 -15.71 19.67
CA ASP A 311 17.42 -16.57 20.81
C ASP A 311 16.36 -17.63 20.46
N LEU A 312 15.86 -17.63 19.22
CA LEU A 312 14.79 -18.52 18.77
C LEU A 312 15.35 -19.80 18.14
N PRO A 313 14.76 -20.96 18.44
CA PRO A 313 15.26 -22.22 17.94
C PRO A 313 14.98 -22.44 16.44
N GLY A 314 15.89 -23.13 15.75
CA GLY A 314 15.72 -23.61 14.38
C GLY A 314 16.16 -22.62 13.30
N ASP A 315 16.12 -23.08 12.03
CA ASP A 315 16.60 -22.36 10.86
C ASP A 315 15.52 -21.48 10.20
N ALA A 316 14.32 -21.41 10.80
CA ALA A 316 13.18 -20.71 10.20
C ALA A 316 13.47 -19.22 9.95
N TRP A 317 14.13 -18.56 10.92
CA TRP A 317 14.52 -17.16 10.77
C TRP A 317 15.62 -16.96 9.71
N GLN A 318 16.57 -17.89 9.59
CA GLN A 318 17.59 -17.83 8.55
C GLN A 318 16.99 -17.91 7.14
N ASN A 319 16.02 -18.80 6.92
CA ASN A 319 15.31 -18.91 5.65
C ASN A 319 14.57 -17.60 5.27
N VAL A 320 14.09 -16.84 6.26
CA VAL A 320 13.52 -15.52 6.07
C VAL A 320 14.60 -14.52 5.64
N LYS A 321 15.75 -14.50 6.30
CA LYS A 321 16.88 -13.60 5.98
C LYS A 321 17.47 -13.86 4.60
N ASP A 322 17.45 -15.10 4.14
CA ASP A 322 17.93 -15.46 2.80
C ASP A 322 17.03 -14.87 1.70
N PHE A 323 15.77 -14.62 2.01
CA PHE A 323 14.81 -14.02 1.07
C PHE A 323 14.63 -12.51 1.26
N PHE A 324 14.75 -12.01 2.48
CA PHE A 324 14.57 -10.59 2.77
C PHE A 324 15.91 -9.90 3.02
N GLN A 325 16.18 -8.88 2.24
CA GLN A 325 17.21 -7.88 2.50
C GLN A 325 16.55 -6.60 3.00
N SER A 326 17.32 -5.66 3.53
CA SER A 326 16.77 -4.38 3.96
C SER A 326 17.73 -3.23 3.73
N SER A 327 17.16 -2.05 3.54
CA SER A 327 17.88 -0.78 3.44
C SER A 327 17.11 0.33 4.13
N SER A 328 17.79 1.40 4.51
CA SER A 328 17.20 2.59 5.11
C SER A 328 17.76 3.83 4.42
N CYS A 329 16.92 4.87 4.30
CA CYS A 329 17.33 6.18 3.79
C CYS A 329 16.75 7.29 4.69
N ASN A 330 17.46 8.40 4.78
CA ASN A 330 16.98 9.60 5.44
C ASN A 330 16.29 10.56 4.46
N ASP A 331 15.78 11.68 4.96
CA ASP A 331 15.09 12.68 4.13
C ASP A 331 16.00 13.32 3.08
N GLU A 332 17.29 13.51 3.38
CA GLU A 332 18.29 14.05 2.45
C GLU A 332 18.56 13.07 1.31
N ASP A 333 18.68 11.77 1.61
CA ASP A 333 18.83 10.72 0.59
C ASP A 333 17.63 10.70 -0.36
N ILE A 334 16.41 10.86 0.18
CA ILE A 334 15.18 10.93 -0.61
C ILE A 334 15.20 12.13 -1.55
N ILE A 335 15.55 13.33 -1.04
CA ILE A 335 15.64 14.56 -1.83
C ILE A 335 16.70 14.40 -2.92
N ASN A 336 17.90 13.95 -2.58
CA ASN A 336 18.99 13.79 -3.53
C ASN A 336 18.63 12.80 -4.64
N THR A 337 18.02 11.67 -4.28
CA THR A 337 17.55 10.68 -5.26
C THR A 337 16.50 11.27 -6.22
N ILE A 338 15.57 12.09 -5.71
CA ILE A 338 14.58 12.77 -6.54
C ILE A 338 15.28 13.75 -7.50
N VAL A 339 16.18 14.58 -6.98
CA VAL A 339 16.89 15.59 -7.79
C VAL A 339 17.77 14.95 -8.86
N GLU A 340 18.55 13.90 -8.52
CA GLU A 340 19.42 13.19 -9.46
C GLU A 340 18.65 12.50 -10.59
N ASN A 341 17.45 12.04 -10.31
CA ASN A 341 16.59 11.34 -11.27
C ASN A 341 15.52 12.26 -11.88
N PHE A 342 15.58 13.55 -11.57
CA PHE A 342 14.65 14.52 -12.12
C PHE A 342 14.89 14.70 -13.63
N ASP A 343 14.02 14.11 -14.40
CA ASP A 343 13.85 14.37 -15.83
C ASP A 343 12.43 14.91 -16.00
N LYS A 344 12.30 16.08 -16.63
CA LYS A 344 11.00 16.77 -16.82
C LYS A 344 9.91 15.86 -17.38
N GLU A 345 10.32 14.84 -18.12
CA GLU A 345 9.40 13.88 -18.73
C GLU A 345 9.11 12.65 -17.86
N LYS A 346 9.88 12.42 -16.79
CA LYS A 346 9.89 11.14 -16.04
C LYS A 346 9.76 11.28 -14.53
N LEU A 347 9.66 12.49 -13.99
CA LEU A 347 9.62 12.72 -12.53
C LEU A 347 8.57 11.85 -11.84
N ILE A 348 7.39 11.74 -12.41
CA ILE A 348 6.28 10.94 -11.83
C ILE A 348 6.58 9.45 -11.91
N ARG A 349 7.36 8.99 -12.89
CA ARG A 349 7.71 7.57 -13.06
C ARG A 349 8.69 7.07 -12.01
N VAL A 350 9.54 7.95 -11.48
CA VAL A 350 10.56 7.63 -10.48
C VAL A 350 9.99 7.66 -9.06
N ILE A 351 9.02 8.52 -8.82
CA ILE A 351 8.40 8.71 -7.51
C ILE A 351 7.26 7.71 -7.37
N GLY A 352 7.53 6.56 -6.78
CA GLY A 352 6.45 5.64 -6.34
C GLY A 352 5.48 6.37 -5.39
N ALA A 353 4.24 5.90 -5.29
CA ALA A 353 3.15 6.59 -4.60
C ALA A 353 3.51 7.13 -3.21
N ASN A 354 4.31 6.40 -2.45
CA ASN A 354 4.74 6.83 -1.11
C ASN A 354 5.74 8.00 -1.15
N LEU A 355 6.65 8.03 -2.12
CA LEU A 355 7.59 9.13 -2.32
C LEU A 355 6.88 10.36 -2.88
N PHE A 356 5.95 10.16 -3.82
CA PHE A 356 5.15 11.23 -4.40
C PHE A 356 4.23 11.87 -3.35
N THR A 357 3.62 11.09 -2.48
CA THR A 357 2.80 11.58 -1.38
C THR A 357 3.66 12.34 -0.37
N GLY A 358 4.84 11.86 -0.05
CA GLY A 358 5.84 12.58 0.76
C GLY A 358 6.24 13.91 0.11
N TYR A 359 6.53 13.90 -1.17
CA TYR A 359 6.88 15.08 -1.95
C TYR A 359 5.77 16.15 -1.99
N LEU A 360 4.51 15.75 -2.24
CA LEU A 360 3.37 16.67 -2.22
C LEU A 360 2.99 17.13 -0.80
N ASN A 361 3.33 16.36 0.22
CA ASN A 361 2.97 16.65 1.60
C ASN A 361 3.84 17.72 2.27
N THR A 362 5.02 17.98 1.74
CA THR A 362 5.96 18.95 2.31
C THR A 362 5.84 20.31 1.66
N ARG A 363 4.86 21.11 2.09
CA ARG A 363 4.65 22.47 1.56
C ARG A 363 5.89 23.37 1.69
N SER A 364 6.59 23.31 2.82
CA SER A 364 7.84 24.06 3.05
C SER A 364 8.96 23.53 2.16
N ASN A 365 9.10 22.24 2.06
CA ASN A 365 10.19 21.60 1.32
C ASN A 365 9.96 21.61 -0.20
N ILE A 366 8.71 21.69 -0.68
CA ILE A 366 8.44 21.96 -2.11
C ILE A 366 8.98 23.34 -2.50
N PHE A 367 8.90 24.33 -1.61
CA PHE A 367 9.48 25.65 -1.87
C PHE A 367 11.02 25.63 -1.82
N ASP A 368 11.61 24.87 -0.90
CA ASP A 368 13.07 24.75 -0.79
C ASP A 368 13.64 23.86 -1.92
N LEU A 369 12.98 22.76 -2.23
CA LEU A 369 13.28 21.96 -3.43
C LEU A 369 13.10 22.78 -4.71
N LYS A 370 12.17 23.70 -4.72
CA LYS A 370 11.90 24.60 -5.82
C LYS A 370 12.95 25.70 -5.95
N LEU A 371 13.55 26.17 -4.88
CA LEU A 371 14.71 27.07 -4.92
C LEU A 371 15.92 26.34 -5.50
N THR A 372 16.09 25.07 -5.17
CA THR A 372 17.16 24.21 -5.73
C THR A 372 16.88 23.80 -7.18
N ILE A 373 15.61 23.63 -7.56
CA ILE A 373 15.14 23.28 -8.92
C ILE A 373 14.91 24.53 -9.79
N ASN A 374 14.71 25.73 -9.22
CA ASN A 374 14.54 26.98 -9.99
C ASN A 374 15.79 27.36 -10.81
N ASP A 375 16.96 26.94 -10.39
CA ASP A 375 18.16 27.01 -11.23
C ASP A 375 18.08 26.05 -12.44
N MET A 376 17.09 25.13 -12.46
CA MET A 376 16.88 24.11 -13.49
C MET A 376 15.61 24.30 -14.34
N ALA A 377 14.92 25.44 -14.34
CA ALA A 377 13.91 25.83 -15.32
C ALA A 377 12.41 25.57 -15.03
N PHE A 378 11.89 25.86 -13.83
CA PHE A 378 10.44 26.08 -13.68
C PHE A 378 10.08 27.56 -13.87
N SER A 379 9.22 27.86 -14.81
CA SER A 379 8.71 29.21 -15.02
C SER A 379 7.69 29.58 -13.94
N LYS A 380 7.56 30.90 -13.66
CA LYS A 380 6.60 31.46 -12.71
C LYS A 380 5.14 30.95 -12.84
N PRO A 381 4.60 30.68 -14.06
CA PRO A 381 3.27 30.10 -14.24
C PRO A 381 3.11 28.70 -13.61
N LEU A 382 4.14 27.86 -13.69
CA LEU A 382 4.11 26.51 -13.08
C LEU A 382 4.06 26.58 -11.56
N HIS A 383 4.57 27.69 -11.00
CA HIS A 383 4.53 27.97 -9.58
C HIS A 383 3.12 28.29 -9.10
N GLU A 384 2.39 29.08 -9.85
CA GLU A 384 1.01 29.42 -9.53
C GLU A 384 0.09 28.23 -9.71
N GLU A 385 0.27 27.44 -10.75
CA GLU A 385 -0.45 26.19 -10.97
C GLU A 385 -0.18 25.15 -9.86
N LEU A 386 1.07 24.96 -9.43
CA LEU A 386 1.39 24.11 -8.29
C LEU A 386 0.73 24.56 -6.98
N ILE A 387 0.61 25.84 -6.76
CA ILE A 387 -0.12 26.40 -5.61
C ILE A 387 -1.62 26.15 -5.73
N TYR A 388 -2.20 26.29 -6.90
CA TYR A 388 -3.60 25.93 -7.17
C TYR A 388 -3.86 24.44 -6.99
N LEU A 389 -2.92 23.59 -7.36
CA LEU A 389 -2.99 22.13 -7.23
C LEU A 389 -2.96 21.66 -5.78
N THR A 390 -2.25 22.37 -4.90
CA THR A 390 -2.34 22.14 -3.44
C THR A 390 -3.67 22.62 -2.86
N LEU A 391 -4.46 23.38 -3.62
CA LEU A 391 -5.78 23.89 -3.20
C LEU A 391 -6.98 23.03 -3.63
N GLY A 392 -6.78 21.89 -4.28
CA GLY A 392 -7.78 20.82 -4.29
C GLY A 392 -8.64 20.66 -5.54
N GLU A 393 -8.36 21.37 -6.64
CA GLU A 393 -9.21 21.22 -7.82
C GLU A 393 -8.64 20.32 -8.93
N LEU A 394 -7.37 19.82 -8.85
CA LEU A 394 -6.71 19.33 -10.04
C LEU A 394 -5.68 18.21 -9.88
N VAL A 395 -5.92 17.20 -9.03
CA VAL A 395 -5.05 16.01 -9.01
C VAL A 395 -4.90 15.39 -10.42
N PRO A 396 -5.96 15.30 -11.28
CA PRO A 396 -5.79 14.88 -12.66
C PRO A 396 -4.98 15.82 -13.54
N HIS A 397 -4.90 17.12 -13.22
CA HIS A 397 -4.16 18.11 -13.98
C HIS A 397 -2.69 18.23 -13.59
N VAL A 398 -2.31 17.96 -12.34
CA VAL A 398 -0.90 17.87 -11.93
C VAL A 398 -0.17 16.83 -12.76
N VAL A 399 -0.79 15.66 -12.92
CA VAL A 399 -0.23 14.59 -13.75
C VAL A 399 -0.11 15.04 -15.21
N ARG A 400 -1.07 15.81 -15.73
CA ARG A 400 -1.01 16.33 -17.10
C ARG A 400 0.01 17.44 -17.29
N VAL A 401 0.12 18.38 -16.35
CA VAL A 401 1.09 19.49 -16.44
C VAL A 401 2.54 19.02 -16.29
N LEU A 402 2.77 17.97 -15.48
CA LEU A 402 4.11 17.37 -15.34
C LEU A 402 4.44 16.38 -16.47
N ILE A 403 3.46 15.87 -17.22
CA ILE A 403 3.63 14.90 -18.31
C ILE A 403 3.49 15.56 -19.70
N ALA A 404 2.81 16.71 -19.83
CA ALA A 404 2.64 17.36 -21.12
C ALA A 404 3.94 18.02 -21.56
N PRO A 405 4.50 17.65 -22.73
CA PRO A 405 5.52 18.46 -23.38
C PRO A 405 4.88 19.80 -23.80
N LYS A 406 5.57 20.90 -23.54
CA LYS A 406 5.28 22.14 -24.23
C LYS A 406 5.65 22.01 -25.69
#